data_ea2c8b3ce22c3cccc6bbf19a72365f4a
#
_entry.id   ea2c8b3ce22c3cccc6bbf19a72365f4a
#
_cell.length_a   1.000
_cell.length_b   1.000
_cell.length_c   1.000
_cell.angle_alpha   90.00
_cell.angle_beta   90.00
_cell.angle_gamma   90.00
#
_symmetry.space_group_name_H-M   'P 1'
#
loop_
_entity.id
_entity.type
_entity.pdbx_description
1 polymer ?
#
loop_
_entity_poly.entity_id
_entity_poly.type
_entity_poly.pdbx_seq_one_letter_code
_entity_poly.pdbx_strand_id
1 'polypeptide(L)'
;MSETDKPIRCLEFFSGIGGLHYALNIAQINAQVVEAFDVNEIANKVYQHNFKHKPSKKTIDRLTVKDIDRYNATCWLLSPPCQPYTNGGQKKDTEDPRAKALLHLIDLLPQLDVIPKYVFLENVKNFETSQSRKKLIEQLDVLGYEINEYLLTPTQFGIPNHRMRYYLTARRSTQPRETKESYIETGKIQTEWIIGDKQIEESELPMLSQFMEEEDNVDIKKLMVPERFILRLYKFRLDIVRPTDKHTSCVTKAYGSHHIQTSGSLVQTKDMECTNYNWDDTPSLLSFGLRFLSPTEICRLHAFPGLAYQLSNNDHNNNSKFHPPTCEPHLEFPKDVSQIQQYRLLGNSLNCWVVAELYRCTLFV
;
A
#
# COMPACT_ATOMS: atom_id res chain seq x y z
N MET A 1 -28.74 -13.67 -17.90
CA MET A 1 -27.84 -13.19 -16.85
C MET A 1 -28.44 -11.89 -16.34
N SER A 2 -28.76 -11.84 -15.05
CA SER A 2 -29.24 -10.60 -14.42
C SER A 2 -28.13 -9.53 -14.47
N GLU A 3 -28.47 -8.26 -14.38
CA GLU A 3 -27.49 -7.16 -14.33
C GLU A 3 -26.53 -7.31 -13.15
N THR A 4 -26.92 -8.06 -12.12
CA THR A 4 -26.14 -8.38 -10.91
C THR A 4 -25.01 -9.41 -11.13
N ASP A 5 -25.02 -10.15 -12.27
CA ASP A 5 -24.02 -11.19 -12.56
C ASP A 5 -22.77 -10.66 -13.29
N LYS A 6 -22.79 -9.43 -13.78
CA LYS A 6 -21.65 -8.87 -14.52
C LYS A 6 -20.58 -8.37 -13.56
N PRO A 7 -19.27 -8.62 -13.85
CA PRO A 7 -18.21 -8.10 -13.02
C PRO A 7 -18.17 -6.56 -13.03
N ILE A 8 -17.82 -5.97 -11.88
CA ILE A 8 -17.55 -4.54 -11.75
C ILE A 8 -16.33 -4.20 -12.61
N ARG A 9 -16.49 -3.26 -13.54
CA ARG A 9 -15.41 -2.84 -14.43
C ARG A 9 -14.59 -1.74 -13.78
N CYS A 10 -13.30 -2.00 -13.54
CA CYS A 10 -12.40 -1.11 -12.82
C CYS A 10 -11.36 -0.48 -13.75
N LEU A 11 -11.09 0.82 -13.59
CA LEU A 11 -9.87 1.46 -14.05
C LEU A 11 -8.91 1.61 -12.88
N GLU A 12 -7.66 1.17 -13.06
CA GLU A 12 -6.62 1.31 -12.04
C GLU A 12 -5.62 2.39 -12.48
N PHE A 13 -5.63 3.53 -11.79
CA PHE A 13 -4.75 4.66 -12.07
C PHE A 13 -3.57 4.66 -11.10
N PHE A 14 -2.36 4.94 -11.63
CA PHE A 14 -1.09 4.86 -10.90
C PHE A 14 -0.85 3.43 -10.41
N SER A 15 -1.09 2.45 -11.28
CA SER A 15 -1.23 1.04 -10.91
C SER A 15 0.03 0.42 -10.29
N GLY A 16 1.22 0.97 -10.55
CA GLY A 16 2.46 0.42 -10.03
C GLY A 16 2.60 -1.07 -10.38
N ILE A 17 2.82 -1.90 -9.37
CA ILE A 17 2.89 -3.36 -9.52
C ILE A 17 1.54 -4.06 -9.33
N GLY A 18 0.43 -3.31 -9.27
CA GLY A 18 -0.92 -3.85 -9.18
C GLY A 18 -1.44 -4.09 -7.77
N GLY A 19 -0.99 -3.33 -6.77
CA GLY A 19 -1.42 -3.52 -5.39
C GLY A 19 -2.93 -3.43 -5.20
N LEU A 20 -3.61 -2.51 -5.89
CA LEU A 20 -5.08 -2.38 -5.83
C LEU A 20 -5.77 -3.54 -6.56
N HIS A 21 -5.21 -4.03 -7.67
CA HIS A 21 -5.70 -5.22 -8.37
C HIS A 21 -5.55 -6.48 -7.50
N TYR A 22 -4.41 -6.68 -6.86
CA TYR A 22 -4.23 -7.77 -5.90
C TYR A 22 -5.26 -7.72 -4.77
N ALA A 23 -5.56 -6.53 -4.26
CA ALA A 23 -6.57 -6.35 -3.21
C ALA A 23 -7.97 -6.77 -3.66
N LEU A 24 -8.36 -6.57 -4.93
CA LEU A 24 -9.62 -7.10 -5.49
C LEU A 24 -9.65 -8.62 -5.44
N ASN A 25 -8.55 -9.27 -5.84
CA ASN A 25 -8.46 -10.74 -5.83
C ASN A 25 -8.51 -11.30 -4.39
N ILE A 26 -7.77 -10.68 -3.46
CA ILE A 26 -7.79 -11.03 -2.03
C ILE A 26 -9.18 -10.86 -1.44
N ALA A 27 -9.87 -9.77 -1.80
CA ALA A 27 -11.23 -9.49 -1.34
C ALA A 27 -12.29 -10.40 -1.99
N GLN A 28 -11.93 -11.15 -3.05
CA GLN A 28 -12.83 -11.98 -3.84
C GLN A 28 -14.03 -11.20 -4.40
N ILE A 29 -13.80 -9.94 -4.76
CA ILE A 29 -14.82 -9.11 -5.39
C ILE A 29 -14.99 -9.54 -6.85
N ASN A 30 -16.25 -9.70 -7.29
CA ASN A 30 -16.55 -9.95 -8.70
C ASN A 30 -16.30 -8.68 -9.53
N ALA A 31 -15.00 -8.39 -9.77
CA ALA A 31 -14.54 -7.21 -10.47
C ALA A 31 -13.45 -7.56 -11.49
N GLN A 32 -13.32 -6.73 -12.52
CA GLN A 32 -12.30 -6.85 -13.55
C GLN A 32 -11.61 -5.51 -13.77
N VAL A 33 -10.28 -5.47 -13.64
CA VAL A 33 -9.50 -4.32 -14.10
C VAL A 33 -9.45 -4.35 -15.63
N VAL A 34 -10.17 -3.45 -16.26
CA VAL A 34 -10.30 -3.38 -17.72
C VAL A 34 -9.20 -2.55 -18.37
N GLU A 35 -8.59 -1.64 -17.63
CA GLU A 35 -7.35 -0.94 -18.00
C GLU A 35 -6.64 -0.47 -16.74
N ALA A 36 -5.29 -0.47 -16.83
CA ALA A 36 -4.39 0.06 -15.82
C ALA A 36 -3.49 1.13 -16.43
N PHE A 37 -3.14 2.15 -15.66
CA PHE A 37 -2.32 3.28 -16.12
C PHE A 37 -1.15 3.52 -15.19
N ASP A 38 0.06 3.42 -15.71
CA ASP A 38 1.28 3.85 -15.04
C ASP A 38 2.37 4.20 -16.07
N VAL A 39 3.18 5.21 -15.74
CA VAL A 39 4.30 5.64 -16.61
C VAL A 39 5.61 4.90 -16.30
N ASN A 40 5.68 4.18 -15.18
CA ASN A 40 6.87 3.45 -14.75
C ASN A 40 7.00 2.12 -15.52
N GLU A 41 7.94 2.07 -16.46
CA GLU A 41 8.13 0.88 -17.31
C GLU A 41 8.50 -0.39 -16.53
N ILE A 42 9.25 -0.28 -15.43
CA ILE A 42 9.63 -1.44 -14.63
C ILE A 42 8.41 -1.96 -13.85
N ALA A 43 7.59 -1.05 -13.30
CA ALA A 43 6.34 -1.41 -12.66
C ALA A 43 5.38 -2.10 -13.66
N ASN A 44 5.21 -1.51 -14.84
CA ASN A 44 4.37 -2.06 -15.92
C ASN A 44 4.85 -3.46 -16.35
N LYS A 45 6.15 -3.70 -16.34
CA LYS A 45 6.72 -5.02 -16.65
C LYS A 45 6.33 -6.06 -15.59
N VAL A 46 6.42 -5.72 -14.31
CA VAL A 46 6.00 -6.59 -13.20
C VAL A 46 4.49 -6.81 -13.27
N TYR A 47 3.71 -5.75 -13.48
CA TYR A 47 2.25 -5.84 -13.65
C TYR A 47 1.87 -6.80 -14.78
N GLN A 48 2.45 -6.60 -15.97
CA GLN A 48 2.20 -7.44 -17.14
C GLN A 48 2.64 -8.90 -16.91
N HIS A 49 3.74 -9.12 -16.19
CA HIS A 49 4.20 -10.46 -15.86
C HIS A 49 3.16 -11.24 -15.06
N ASN A 50 2.54 -10.61 -14.07
CA ASN A 50 1.60 -11.25 -13.17
C ASN A 50 0.18 -11.31 -13.74
N PHE A 51 -0.38 -10.20 -14.18
CA PHE A 51 -1.78 -10.13 -14.63
C PHE A 51 -1.99 -10.43 -16.13
N LYS A 52 -0.92 -10.65 -16.90
CA LYS A 52 -0.96 -10.84 -18.36
C LYS A 52 -1.61 -9.67 -19.12
N HIS A 53 -1.78 -8.53 -18.43
CA HIS A 53 -2.31 -7.27 -18.95
C HIS A 53 -1.19 -6.23 -18.96
N LYS A 54 -1.00 -5.54 -20.08
CA LYS A 54 0.01 -4.49 -20.22
C LYS A 54 -0.61 -3.14 -19.92
N PRO A 55 -0.23 -2.48 -18.80
CA PRO A 55 -0.76 -1.16 -18.48
C PRO A 55 -0.47 -0.12 -19.58
N SER A 56 -1.41 0.80 -19.78
CA SER A 56 -1.26 1.93 -20.68
C SER A 56 -0.19 2.89 -20.14
N LYS A 57 0.75 3.27 -21.02
CA LYS A 57 1.78 4.30 -20.72
C LYS A 57 1.28 5.72 -21.02
N LYS A 58 0.02 5.89 -21.43
CA LYS A 58 -0.55 7.21 -21.64
C LYS A 58 -0.56 7.97 -20.32
N THR A 59 0.00 9.17 -20.32
CA THR A 59 0.07 9.99 -19.10
C THR A 59 -1.33 10.40 -18.69
N ILE A 60 -1.65 10.22 -17.41
CA ILE A 60 -2.99 10.41 -16.88
C ILE A 60 -3.48 11.86 -17.06
N ASP A 61 -2.57 12.83 -16.99
CA ASP A 61 -2.86 14.27 -17.20
C ASP A 61 -3.20 14.62 -18.66
N ARG A 62 -3.14 13.65 -19.59
CA ARG A 62 -3.52 13.79 -21.01
C ARG A 62 -4.70 12.90 -21.41
N LEU A 63 -5.31 12.20 -20.48
CA LEU A 63 -6.51 11.42 -20.76
C LEU A 63 -7.67 12.37 -21.07
N THR A 64 -8.48 12.01 -22.04
CA THR A 64 -9.73 12.70 -22.36
C THR A 64 -10.92 11.93 -21.82
N VAL A 65 -12.09 12.58 -21.77
CA VAL A 65 -13.37 11.90 -21.46
C VAL A 65 -13.56 10.66 -22.32
N LYS A 66 -13.32 10.75 -23.64
CA LYS A 66 -13.43 9.62 -24.57
C LYS A 66 -12.46 8.47 -24.26
N ASP A 67 -11.25 8.79 -23.75
CA ASP A 67 -10.28 7.78 -23.37
C ASP A 67 -10.74 6.96 -22.17
N ILE A 68 -11.57 7.53 -21.32
CA ILE A 68 -12.10 6.91 -20.09
C ILE A 68 -13.43 6.21 -20.38
N ASP A 69 -14.37 6.89 -20.99
CA ASP A 69 -15.73 6.37 -21.24
C ASP A 69 -15.76 5.13 -22.12
N ARG A 70 -14.77 4.98 -23.06
CA ARG A 70 -14.67 3.78 -23.90
C ARG A 70 -14.59 2.47 -23.10
N TYR A 71 -14.15 2.51 -21.85
CA TYR A 71 -14.03 1.34 -20.99
C TYR A 71 -15.33 0.98 -20.28
N ASN A 72 -16.32 1.86 -20.27
CA ASN A 72 -17.56 1.69 -19.49
C ASN A 72 -17.28 1.23 -18.05
N ALA A 73 -16.28 1.87 -17.41
CA ALA A 73 -15.83 1.49 -16.09
C ALA A 73 -16.70 2.15 -15.01
N THR A 74 -17.17 1.33 -14.08
CA THR A 74 -18.01 1.77 -12.96
C THR A 74 -17.23 1.90 -11.64
N CYS A 75 -15.93 1.63 -11.65
CA CYS A 75 -15.06 1.73 -10.49
C CYS A 75 -13.72 2.37 -10.86
N TRP A 76 -13.25 3.31 -10.03
CA TRP A 76 -11.93 3.91 -10.12
C TRP A 76 -11.10 3.54 -8.90
N LEU A 77 -9.91 3.00 -9.12
CA LEU A 77 -8.93 2.63 -8.12
C LEU A 77 -7.69 3.52 -8.29
N LEU A 78 -7.34 4.29 -7.26
CA LEU A 78 -6.36 5.38 -7.35
C LEU A 78 -5.27 5.21 -6.29
N SER A 79 -3.99 5.19 -6.69
CA SER A 79 -2.84 5.30 -5.78
C SER A 79 -1.84 6.36 -6.27
N PRO A 80 -2.22 7.65 -6.22
CA PRO A 80 -1.43 8.73 -6.82
C PRO A 80 -0.11 8.96 -6.08
N PRO A 81 0.91 9.55 -6.78
CA PRO A 81 2.23 9.80 -6.19
C PRO A 81 2.18 10.56 -4.86
N CYS A 82 2.92 10.06 -3.87
CA CYS A 82 2.94 10.59 -2.51
C CYS A 82 3.85 11.81 -2.30
N GLN A 83 4.82 12.05 -3.21
CA GLN A 83 5.86 13.07 -3.02
C GLN A 83 5.32 14.50 -2.80
N PRO A 84 4.18 14.94 -3.38
CA PRO A 84 3.61 16.25 -3.07
C PRO A 84 3.26 16.44 -1.58
N TYR A 85 3.03 15.35 -0.85
CA TYR A 85 2.45 15.36 0.50
C TYR A 85 3.42 14.91 1.61
N THR A 86 4.58 14.35 1.27
CA THR A 86 5.55 13.84 2.26
C THR A 86 6.34 14.96 2.94
N ASN A 87 6.72 14.76 4.22
CA ASN A 87 7.54 15.70 4.98
C ASN A 87 8.95 15.93 4.38
N GLY A 88 9.47 14.98 3.62
CA GLY A 88 10.74 15.11 2.87
C GLY A 88 10.57 15.74 1.48
N GLY A 89 9.34 16.03 1.04
CA GLY A 89 9.03 16.75 -0.19
C GLY A 89 8.97 18.27 0.03
N GLN A 90 8.86 19.03 -1.06
CA GLN A 90 8.76 20.50 -0.99
C GLN A 90 7.38 20.99 -0.52
N LYS A 91 6.46 20.08 -0.14
CA LYS A 91 5.07 20.37 0.28
C LYS A 91 4.33 21.32 -0.66
N LYS A 92 4.58 21.23 -1.96
CA LYS A 92 3.98 22.10 -2.98
C LYS A 92 2.52 21.73 -3.33
N ASP A 93 2.04 20.59 -2.81
CA ASP A 93 0.66 20.11 -2.99
C ASP A 93 0.20 20.22 -4.47
N THR A 94 -0.79 21.04 -4.75
CA THR A 94 -1.36 21.26 -6.09
C THR A 94 -0.39 21.90 -7.09
N GLU A 95 0.65 22.60 -6.62
CA GLU A 95 1.70 23.18 -7.47
C GLU A 95 2.77 22.16 -7.89
N ASP A 96 2.82 20.99 -7.24
CA ASP A 96 3.75 19.93 -7.62
C ASP A 96 3.31 19.30 -8.95
N PRO A 97 4.19 19.22 -9.95
CA PRO A 97 3.83 18.60 -11.23
C PRO A 97 3.27 17.18 -11.12
N ARG A 98 3.61 16.46 -10.04
CA ARG A 98 3.12 15.10 -9.77
C ARG A 98 1.67 15.04 -9.27
N ALA A 99 1.14 16.15 -8.74
CA ALA A 99 -0.27 16.27 -8.36
C ALA A 99 -1.19 16.49 -9.57
N LYS A 100 -0.66 17.00 -10.69
CA LYS A 100 -1.43 17.35 -11.90
C LYS A 100 -2.30 16.20 -12.40
N ALA A 101 -1.79 14.98 -12.38
CA ALA A 101 -2.51 13.82 -12.88
C ALA A 101 -3.74 13.49 -12.04
N LEU A 102 -3.65 13.58 -10.71
CA LEU A 102 -4.81 13.40 -9.82
C LEU A 102 -5.82 14.54 -10.01
N LEU A 103 -5.36 15.78 -10.04
CA LEU A 103 -6.23 16.95 -10.23
C LEU A 103 -6.96 16.87 -11.58
N HIS A 104 -6.28 16.42 -12.63
CA HIS A 104 -6.89 16.22 -13.94
C HIS A 104 -8.02 15.16 -13.90
N LEU A 105 -7.83 14.05 -13.20
CA LEU A 105 -8.89 13.05 -13.02
C LEU A 105 -10.09 13.61 -12.25
N ILE A 106 -9.85 14.42 -11.22
CA ILE A 106 -10.92 15.10 -10.47
C ILE A 106 -11.73 16.03 -11.40
N ASP A 107 -11.04 16.78 -12.25
CA ASP A 107 -11.67 17.71 -13.20
C ASP A 107 -12.43 16.99 -14.33
N LEU A 108 -11.99 15.79 -14.74
CA LEU A 108 -12.68 14.97 -15.73
C LEU A 108 -13.92 14.26 -15.17
N LEU A 109 -13.91 13.91 -13.88
CA LEU A 109 -14.94 13.07 -13.25
C LEU A 109 -16.39 13.53 -13.55
N PRO A 110 -16.75 14.83 -13.40
CA PRO A 110 -18.11 15.33 -13.67
C PRO A 110 -18.47 15.38 -15.17
N GLN A 111 -17.48 15.23 -16.06
CA GLN A 111 -17.66 15.35 -17.51
C GLN A 111 -17.90 14.00 -18.20
N LEU A 112 -17.76 12.89 -17.46
CA LEU A 112 -17.90 11.54 -17.98
C LEU A 112 -19.36 11.20 -18.28
N ASP A 113 -19.58 10.49 -19.38
CA ASP A 113 -20.88 9.88 -19.68
C ASP A 113 -21.19 8.75 -18.67
N VAL A 114 -20.16 7.99 -18.27
CA VAL A 114 -20.25 6.94 -17.27
C VAL A 114 -19.50 7.34 -16.01
N ILE A 115 -20.15 8.10 -15.13
CA ILE A 115 -19.59 8.45 -13.84
C ILE A 115 -19.43 7.17 -12.99
N PRO A 116 -18.24 6.84 -12.45
CA PRO A 116 -18.03 5.62 -11.69
C PRO A 116 -18.95 5.56 -10.46
N LYS A 117 -19.48 4.38 -10.17
CA LYS A 117 -20.26 4.12 -8.96
C LYS A 117 -19.37 4.05 -7.73
N TYR A 118 -18.13 3.56 -7.90
CA TYR A 118 -17.18 3.32 -6.83
C TYR A 118 -15.88 4.06 -7.08
N VAL A 119 -15.35 4.73 -6.06
CA VAL A 119 -14.03 5.37 -6.09
C VAL A 119 -13.27 4.96 -4.84
N PHE A 120 -12.04 4.50 -5.04
CA PHE A 120 -11.08 4.19 -3.98
C PHE A 120 -9.81 5.01 -4.18
N LEU A 121 -9.25 5.56 -3.10
CA LEU A 121 -7.95 6.21 -3.15
C LEU A 121 -7.10 5.81 -1.94
N GLU A 122 -5.82 5.46 -2.20
CA GLU A 122 -4.78 5.28 -1.18
C GLU A 122 -3.70 6.35 -1.34
N ASN A 123 -3.21 6.88 -0.21
CA ASN A 123 -2.05 7.78 -0.19
C ASN A 123 -1.34 7.75 1.17
N VAL A 124 -0.24 8.48 1.27
CA VAL A 124 0.51 8.65 2.54
C VAL A 124 -0.26 9.48 3.56
N LYS A 125 0.09 9.31 4.84
CA LYS A 125 -0.27 10.28 5.89
C LYS A 125 0.16 11.69 5.47
N ASN A 126 -0.62 12.68 5.81
CA ASN A 126 -0.61 14.10 5.44
C ASN A 126 -1.38 14.42 4.13
N PHE A 127 -1.79 13.42 3.33
CA PHE A 127 -2.70 13.66 2.21
C PHE A 127 -4.03 14.25 2.73
N GLU A 128 -4.47 13.84 3.92
CA GLU A 128 -5.72 14.27 4.57
C GLU A 128 -5.78 15.79 4.81
N THR A 129 -4.63 16.48 4.85
CA THR A 129 -4.55 17.92 5.05
C THR A 129 -4.29 18.70 3.74
N SER A 130 -4.24 18.00 2.60
CA SER A 130 -3.87 18.60 1.30
C SER A 130 -5.02 19.30 0.60
N GLN A 131 -4.70 20.27 -0.27
CA GLN A 131 -5.66 20.88 -1.18
C GLN A 131 -6.16 19.90 -2.23
N SER A 132 -5.33 18.93 -2.63
CA SER A 132 -5.71 17.85 -3.55
C SER A 132 -6.83 17.00 -2.96
N ARG A 133 -6.72 16.62 -1.66
CA ARG A 133 -7.81 15.92 -0.94
C ARG A 133 -9.06 16.79 -0.88
N LYS A 134 -8.93 18.08 -0.52
CA LYS A 134 -10.06 19.00 -0.43
C LYS A 134 -10.85 19.04 -1.74
N LYS A 135 -10.17 19.25 -2.87
CA LYS A 135 -10.79 19.24 -4.21
C LYS A 135 -11.49 17.92 -4.53
N LEU A 136 -10.87 16.78 -4.19
CA LEU A 136 -11.46 15.47 -4.42
C LEU A 136 -12.76 15.31 -3.63
N ILE A 137 -12.74 15.62 -2.33
CA ILE A 137 -13.91 15.52 -1.46
C ILE A 137 -15.04 16.44 -1.96
N GLU A 138 -14.74 17.71 -2.28
CA GLU A 138 -15.71 18.66 -2.83
C GLU A 138 -16.37 18.11 -4.09
N GLN A 139 -15.59 17.55 -5.01
CA GLN A 139 -16.12 16.99 -6.26
C GLN A 139 -16.98 15.75 -6.03
N LEU A 140 -16.55 14.84 -5.15
CA LEU A 140 -17.31 13.63 -4.82
C LEU A 140 -18.62 13.97 -4.10
N ASP A 141 -18.59 14.93 -3.18
CA ASP A 141 -19.77 15.37 -2.45
C ASP A 141 -20.83 16.00 -3.38
N VAL A 142 -20.41 16.88 -4.30
CA VAL A 142 -21.27 17.48 -5.33
C VAL A 142 -21.90 16.40 -6.23
N LEU A 143 -21.16 15.33 -6.55
CA LEU A 143 -21.66 14.23 -7.38
C LEU A 143 -22.51 13.21 -6.61
N GLY A 144 -22.76 13.44 -5.32
CA GLY A 144 -23.65 12.62 -4.50
C GLY A 144 -23.04 11.31 -4.00
N TYR A 145 -21.72 11.27 -3.80
CA TYR A 145 -21.09 10.11 -3.20
C TYR A 145 -21.25 10.10 -1.67
N GLU A 146 -21.47 8.90 -1.14
CA GLU A 146 -21.25 8.58 0.26
C GLU A 146 -19.76 8.34 0.45
N ILE A 147 -19.10 9.12 1.32
CA ILE A 147 -17.65 9.17 1.46
C ILE A 147 -17.26 8.66 2.85
N ASN A 148 -16.23 7.82 2.91
CA ASN A 148 -15.58 7.42 4.15
C ASN A 148 -14.07 7.60 4.00
N GLU A 149 -13.44 8.16 5.04
CA GLU A 149 -12.01 8.44 5.06
C GLU A 149 -11.36 7.79 6.28
N TYR A 150 -10.12 7.30 6.08
CA TYR A 150 -9.40 6.55 7.07
C TYR A 150 -7.92 6.94 7.13
N LEU A 151 -7.33 6.87 8.34
CA LEU A 151 -5.89 6.82 8.59
C LEU A 151 -5.58 5.53 9.33
N LEU A 152 -5.12 4.50 8.61
CA LEU A 152 -4.95 3.16 9.14
C LEU A 152 -3.52 2.64 8.93
N THR A 153 -3.14 1.68 9.77
CA THR A 153 -1.86 0.96 9.69
C THR A 153 -2.09 -0.56 9.69
N PRO A 154 -1.26 -1.35 8.99
CA PRO A 154 -1.39 -2.81 8.94
C PRO A 154 -1.43 -3.50 10.31
N THR A 155 -0.85 -2.89 11.36
CA THR A 155 -0.91 -3.42 12.72
C THR A 155 -2.34 -3.58 13.24
N GLN A 156 -3.25 -2.70 12.85
CA GLN A 156 -4.68 -2.80 13.18
C GLN A 156 -5.38 -3.99 12.49
N PHE A 157 -4.71 -4.63 11.55
CA PHE A 157 -5.20 -5.78 10.78
C PHE A 157 -4.42 -7.08 11.09
N GLY A 158 -3.57 -7.07 12.11
CA GLY A 158 -2.80 -8.25 12.51
C GLY A 158 -1.48 -8.45 11.76
N ILE A 159 -0.96 -7.42 11.09
CA ILE A 159 0.32 -7.49 10.37
C ILE A 159 1.36 -6.62 11.09
N PRO A 160 2.54 -7.16 11.49
CA PRO A 160 3.53 -6.44 12.29
C PRO A 160 4.32 -5.41 11.48
N ASN A 161 3.61 -4.48 10.83
CA ASN A 161 4.20 -3.42 10.02
C ASN A 161 3.53 -2.06 10.26
N HIS A 162 4.26 -1.11 10.81
CA HIS A 162 3.80 0.27 10.99
C HIS A 162 3.91 1.05 9.68
N ARG A 163 2.81 1.07 8.92
CA ARG A 163 2.70 1.77 7.64
C ARG A 163 1.41 2.59 7.61
N MET A 164 1.38 3.70 8.33
CA MET A 164 0.21 4.59 8.35
C MET A 164 -0.06 5.15 6.96
N ARG A 165 -1.31 5.00 6.48
CA ARG A 165 -1.77 5.47 5.18
C ARG A 165 -3.16 6.09 5.28
N TYR A 166 -3.40 7.02 4.39
CA TYR A 166 -4.72 7.59 4.15
C TYR A 166 -5.45 6.71 3.12
N TYR A 167 -6.72 6.44 3.38
CA TYR A 167 -7.61 5.74 2.48
C TYR A 167 -8.93 6.50 2.35
N LEU A 168 -9.49 6.44 1.16
CA LEU A 168 -10.82 6.97 0.87
C LEU A 168 -11.60 5.89 0.13
N THR A 169 -12.83 5.64 0.58
CA THR A 169 -13.85 4.87 -0.14
C THR A 169 -15.03 5.78 -0.41
N ALA A 170 -15.52 5.80 -1.66
CA ALA A 170 -16.67 6.59 -2.03
C ALA A 170 -17.59 5.76 -2.93
N ARG A 171 -18.88 5.76 -2.59
CA ARG A 171 -19.94 5.05 -3.32
C ARG A 171 -21.03 6.03 -3.73
N ARG A 172 -21.30 6.12 -5.03
CA ARG A 172 -22.37 6.97 -5.54
C ARG A 172 -23.72 6.32 -5.32
N SER A 173 -24.59 7.00 -4.57
CA SER A 173 -25.99 6.59 -4.40
C SER A 173 -26.81 6.97 -5.62
N THR A 174 -27.71 6.10 -6.03
CA THR A 174 -28.76 6.40 -7.03
C THR A 174 -29.99 7.06 -6.38
N GLN A 175 -30.07 7.04 -5.04
CA GLN A 175 -31.13 7.65 -4.28
C GLN A 175 -30.74 9.11 -3.94
N PRO A 176 -31.67 10.07 -3.99
CA PRO A 176 -31.41 11.41 -3.50
C PRO A 176 -31.03 11.36 -2.01
N ARG A 177 -30.01 12.11 -1.60
CA ARG A 177 -29.69 12.27 -0.17
C ARG A 177 -30.90 12.90 0.54
N GLU A 178 -31.40 12.25 1.57
CA GLU A 178 -32.51 12.78 2.40
C GLU A 178 -32.07 13.97 3.24
N THR A 179 -30.77 14.08 3.56
CA THR A 179 -30.20 15.18 4.34
C THR A 179 -29.31 16.06 3.47
N LYS A 180 -29.41 17.38 3.67
CA LYS A 180 -28.64 18.42 2.97
C LYS A 180 -27.24 18.65 3.57
N GLU A 181 -26.84 17.90 4.61
CA GLU A 181 -25.55 18.11 5.24
C GLU A 181 -24.42 17.62 4.33
N SER A 182 -23.51 18.52 4.00
CA SER A 182 -22.34 18.25 3.20
C SER A 182 -21.33 17.39 3.97
N TYR A 183 -20.70 16.43 3.34
CA TYR A 183 -19.59 15.69 3.95
C TYR A 183 -18.44 16.58 4.38
N ILE A 184 -18.23 17.71 3.70
CA ILE A 184 -17.20 18.70 4.04
C ILE A 184 -17.39 19.25 5.46
N GLU A 185 -18.63 19.39 5.91
CA GLU A 185 -18.99 19.92 7.22
C GLU A 185 -19.02 18.86 8.32
N THR A 186 -19.39 17.62 7.98
CA THR A 186 -19.67 16.56 8.95
C THR A 186 -18.69 15.38 8.91
N GLY A 187 -17.91 15.26 7.83
CA GLY A 187 -17.01 14.11 7.61
C GLY A 187 -15.88 14.05 8.63
N LYS A 188 -15.67 12.84 9.18
CA LYS A 188 -14.60 12.53 10.13
C LYS A 188 -13.68 11.46 9.55
N ILE A 189 -12.37 11.68 9.69
CA ILE A 189 -11.37 10.67 9.34
C ILE A 189 -11.30 9.64 10.48
N GLN A 190 -11.56 8.40 10.14
CA GLN A 190 -11.49 7.29 11.08
C GLN A 190 -10.03 6.84 11.24
N THR A 191 -9.57 6.71 12.48
CA THR A 191 -8.19 6.33 12.81
C THR A 191 -8.08 4.93 13.41
N GLU A 192 -9.22 4.28 13.62
CA GLU A 192 -9.32 2.97 14.24
C GLU A 192 -10.06 2.03 13.30
N TRP A 193 -9.57 0.80 13.21
CA TRP A 193 -10.25 -0.30 12.52
C TRP A 193 -10.74 -1.31 13.54
N ILE A 194 -12.05 -1.40 13.67
CA ILE A 194 -12.69 -2.33 14.59
C ILE A 194 -13.21 -3.51 13.77
N ILE A 195 -12.72 -4.70 14.09
CA ILE A 195 -13.19 -5.94 13.48
C ILE A 195 -14.09 -6.68 14.50
N GLY A 196 -15.40 -6.67 14.26
CA GLY A 196 -16.36 -7.07 15.29
C GLY A 196 -16.35 -6.06 16.42
N ASP A 197 -16.26 -6.52 17.67
CA ASP A 197 -16.29 -5.66 18.86
C ASP A 197 -14.91 -5.38 19.47
N LYS A 198 -13.82 -5.71 18.75
CA LYS A 198 -12.46 -5.64 19.32
C LYS A 198 -11.43 -5.03 18.36
N GLN A 199 -10.58 -4.16 18.90
CA GLN A 199 -9.31 -3.76 18.29
C GLN A 199 -8.24 -4.84 18.51
N ILE A 200 -7.29 -4.95 17.60
CA ILE A 200 -6.12 -5.82 17.76
C ILE A 200 -5.08 -5.08 18.60
N GLU A 201 -4.74 -5.65 19.75
CA GLU A 201 -3.67 -5.13 20.59
C GLU A 201 -2.29 -5.50 20.04
N GLU A 202 -1.27 -4.65 20.27
CA GLU A 202 0.09 -4.90 19.79
C GLU A 202 0.65 -6.24 20.32
N SER A 203 0.29 -6.64 21.52
CA SER A 203 0.65 -7.93 22.13
C SER A 203 0.10 -9.14 21.36
N GLU A 204 -0.99 -8.97 20.62
CA GLU A 204 -1.66 -10.00 19.83
C GLU A 204 -1.07 -10.15 18.40
N LEU A 205 -0.19 -9.21 18.00
CA LEU A 205 0.47 -9.30 16.69
C LEU A 205 1.38 -10.54 16.60
N PRO A 206 1.44 -11.17 15.44
CA PRO A 206 2.36 -12.28 15.19
C PRO A 206 3.83 -11.80 15.24
N MET A 207 4.73 -12.71 15.57
CA MET A 207 6.15 -12.45 15.52
C MET A 207 6.61 -12.23 14.07
N LEU A 208 7.63 -11.41 13.89
CA LEU A 208 8.20 -11.12 12.59
C LEU A 208 8.74 -12.38 11.89
N SER A 209 9.23 -13.37 12.65
CA SER A 209 9.67 -14.67 12.14
C SER A 209 8.65 -15.35 11.24
N GLN A 210 7.35 -15.15 11.47
CA GLN A 210 6.29 -15.73 10.65
C GLN A 210 6.22 -15.12 9.23
N PHE A 211 6.83 -13.96 9.01
CA PHE A 211 6.91 -13.25 7.73
C PHE A 211 8.30 -13.38 7.08
N MET A 212 9.28 -13.93 7.82
CA MET A 212 10.65 -14.11 7.31
C MET A 212 10.77 -15.36 6.43
N GLU A 213 11.79 -15.38 5.61
CA GLU A 213 12.18 -16.57 4.87
C GLU A 213 13.03 -17.47 5.77
N GLU A 214 13.01 -18.78 5.51
CA GLU A 214 13.93 -19.73 6.16
C GLU A 214 15.37 -19.41 5.77
N GLU A 215 16.31 -19.57 6.69
CA GLU A 215 17.72 -19.21 6.47
C GLU A 215 18.33 -19.94 5.26
N ASP A 216 17.93 -21.19 5.01
CA ASP A 216 18.40 -21.99 3.88
C ASP A 216 17.90 -21.47 2.52
N ASN A 217 16.81 -20.71 2.50
CA ASN A 217 16.19 -20.18 1.28
C ASN A 217 16.68 -18.77 0.93
N VAL A 218 17.46 -18.13 1.81
CA VAL A 218 17.90 -16.73 1.66
C VAL A 218 19.40 -16.63 1.46
N ASP A 219 19.84 -15.98 0.41
CA ASP A 219 21.23 -15.54 0.29
C ASP A 219 21.50 -14.35 1.23
N ILE A 220 21.66 -14.65 2.53
CA ILE A 220 21.87 -13.65 3.59
C ILE A 220 23.00 -12.68 3.21
N LYS A 221 24.04 -13.13 2.52
CA LYS A 221 25.18 -12.29 2.10
C LYS A 221 24.73 -11.13 1.21
N LYS A 222 23.74 -11.32 0.35
CA LYS A 222 23.17 -10.26 -0.50
C LYS A 222 22.30 -9.26 0.26
N LEU A 223 21.82 -9.65 1.44
CA LEU A 223 20.98 -8.80 2.26
C LEU A 223 21.76 -7.99 3.30
N MET A 224 23.02 -8.34 3.57
CA MET A 224 23.84 -7.64 4.57
C MET A 224 23.94 -6.14 4.28
N VAL A 225 23.76 -5.34 5.33
CA VAL A 225 23.98 -3.89 5.24
C VAL A 225 25.46 -3.65 5.03
N PRO A 226 25.89 -2.93 3.97
CA PRO A 226 27.28 -2.59 3.77
C PRO A 226 27.85 -1.80 4.96
N GLU A 227 28.97 -2.23 5.52
CA GLU A 227 29.63 -1.60 6.69
C GLU A 227 29.74 -0.08 6.54
N ARG A 228 30.11 0.39 5.34
CA ARG A 228 30.20 1.84 5.02
C ARG A 228 28.90 2.61 5.25
N PHE A 229 27.73 1.94 5.24
CA PHE A 229 26.46 2.62 5.54
C PHE A 229 26.29 2.81 7.05
N ILE A 230 26.70 1.83 7.85
CA ILE A 230 26.68 1.87 9.31
C ILE A 230 27.72 2.88 9.82
N LEU A 231 28.97 2.79 9.34
CA LEU A 231 30.08 3.65 9.79
C LEU A 231 29.89 5.14 9.46
N ARG A 232 28.98 5.49 8.54
CA ARG A 232 28.63 6.89 8.26
C ARG A 232 27.67 7.51 9.27
N LEU A 233 27.05 6.68 10.10
CA LEU A 233 26.09 7.16 11.09
C LEU A 233 26.83 7.92 12.20
N TYR A 234 26.17 8.96 12.69
CA TYR A 234 26.61 9.66 13.88
C TYR A 234 25.41 9.89 14.78
N LYS A 235 25.43 9.26 15.95
CA LYS A 235 24.40 9.40 17.00
C LYS A 235 22.95 9.20 16.51
N PHE A 236 22.77 8.37 15.49
CA PHE A 236 21.45 8.08 14.94
C PHE A 236 20.96 6.69 15.38
N ARG A 237 19.76 6.64 15.94
CA ARG A 237 19.11 5.39 16.33
C ARG A 237 18.46 4.73 15.11
N LEU A 238 19.02 3.61 14.69
CA LEU A 238 18.41 2.76 13.66
C LEU A 238 17.21 2.03 14.25
N ASP A 239 16.25 1.72 13.40
CA ASP A 239 15.21 0.78 13.71
C ASP A 239 15.73 -0.64 13.44
N ILE A 240 16.17 -1.32 14.51
CA ILE A 240 16.69 -2.68 14.47
C ILE A 240 15.63 -3.60 15.06
N VAL A 241 15.30 -4.66 14.30
CA VAL A 241 14.30 -5.65 14.69
C VAL A 241 14.90 -7.05 14.67
N ARG A 242 14.31 -7.92 15.48
CA ARG A 242 14.66 -9.34 15.58
C ARG A 242 13.50 -10.21 15.13
N PRO A 243 13.72 -11.48 14.77
CA PRO A 243 12.64 -12.39 14.38
C PRO A 243 11.53 -12.54 15.43
N THR A 244 11.85 -12.33 16.72
CA THR A 244 10.91 -12.40 17.85
C THR A 244 10.09 -11.13 18.05
N ASP A 245 10.46 -10.02 17.41
CA ASP A 245 9.76 -8.77 17.56
C ASP A 245 8.42 -8.78 16.78
N LYS A 246 7.49 -7.92 17.18
CA LYS A 246 6.12 -7.86 16.64
C LYS A 246 5.86 -6.56 15.88
N HIS A 247 6.91 -5.89 15.43
CA HIS A 247 6.80 -4.64 14.69
C HIS A 247 7.91 -4.49 13.66
N THR A 248 7.62 -3.74 12.61
CA THR A 248 8.59 -3.18 11.66
C THR A 248 8.16 -1.79 11.28
N SER A 249 9.10 -0.93 10.93
CA SER A 249 8.79 0.39 10.36
C SER A 249 8.48 0.31 8.87
N CYS A 250 7.96 1.41 8.34
CA CYS A 250 7.54 1.51 6.94
C CYS A 250 8.73 1.37 5.98
N VAL A 251 8.74 0.33 5.18
CA VAL A 251 9.67 0.20 4.04
C VAL A 251 9.33 1.27 3.00
N THR A 252 10.33 2.07 2.62
CA THR A 252 10.20 3.14 1.62
C THR A 252 10.95 2.79 0.33
N LYS A 253 10.76 3.57 -0.74
CA LYS A 253 11.47 3.39 -2.03
C LYS A 253 12.99 3.48 -1.92
N ALA A 254 13.53 3.99 -0.82
CA ALA A 254 14.96 4.12 -0.56
C ALA A 254 15.56 2.90 0.15
N TYR A 255 14.74 1.89 0.48
CA TYR A 255 15.21 0.67 1.15
C TYR A 255 16.27 -0.06 0.32
N GLY A 256 17.23 -0.69 0.98
CA GLY A 256 18.37 -1.32 0.33
C GLY A 256 19.45 -0.33 -0.15
N SER A 257 19.31 0.96 0.13
CA SER A 257 20.31 2.01 -0.19
C SER A 257 21.01 2.52 1.06
N HIS A 258 21.86 3.55 0.90
CA HIS A 258 22.57 4.18 2.03
C HIS A 258 21.64 4.97 2.98
N HIS A 259 20.37 5.13 2.67
CA HIS A 259 19.37 5.81 3.52
C HIS A 259 18.81 4.88 4.61
N ILE A 260 19.67 4.09 5.26
CA ILE A 260 19.27 3.10 6.29
C ILE A 260 18.59 3.71 7.52
N GLN A 261 18.73 5.01 7.72
CA GLN A 261 18.14 5.74 8.84
C GLN A 261 16.62 5.86 8.79
N THR A 262 16.06 5.99 7.58
CA THR A 262 14.64 6.36 7.39
C THR A 262 13.92 5.50 6.36
N SER A 263 14.55 4.43 5.90
CA SER A 263 14.02 3.65 4.78
C SER A 263 13.26 2.39 5.20
N GLY A 264 13.33 1.99 6.46
CA GLY A 264 12.70 0.79 7.01
C GLY A 264 13.60 0.11 8.04
N SER A 265 13.07 -0.90 8.71
CA SER A 265 13.78 -1.67 9.75
C SER A 265 14.93 -2.49 9.18
N LEU A 266 15.98 -2.68 9.98
CA LEU A 266 17.07 -3.61 9.73
C LEU A 266 16.93 -4.82 10.64
N VAL A 267 17.22 -6.01 10.13
CA VAL A 267 17.11 -7.25 10.88
C VAL A 267 18.46 -7.59 11.50
N GLN A 268 18.47 -7.80 12.80
CA GLN A 268 19.63 -8.32 13.55
C GLN A 268 19.74 -9.83 13.30
N THR A 269 20.97 -10.32 13.01
CA THR A 269 21.22 -11.76 12.75
C THR A 269 22.21 -12.37 13.74
N LYS A 270 22.87 -11.58 14.55
CA LYS A 270 23.87 -12.02 15.56
C LYS A 270 23.56 -11.38 16.90
N ASP A 271 24.01 -12.00 17.97
CA ASP A 271 23.86 -11.52 19.33
C ASP A 271 22.41 -11.16 19.69
N MET A 272 21.50 -12.10 19.40
CA MET A 272 20.05 -11.91 19.42
C MET A 272 19.48 -11.49 20.78
N GLU A 273 20.21 -11.79 21.87
CA GLU A 273 19.80 -11.42 23.24
C GLU A 273 20.12 -9.97 23.56
N CYS A 274 21.04 -9.34 22.83
CA CYS A 274 21.42 -7.96 23.04
C CYS A 274 20.43 -7.01 22.33
N THR A 275 19.84 -6.11 23.11
CA THR A 275 18.94 -5.04 22.64
C THR A 275 19.44 -3.65 23.01
N ASN A 276 20.61 -3.59 23.63
CA ASN A 276 21.22 -2.33 24.06
C ASN A 276 22.31 -1.92 23.06
N TYR A 277 21.98 -1.04 22.14
CA TYR A 277 22.88 -0.58 21.09
C TYR A 277 23.61 0.69 21.51
N ASN A 278 24.94 0.74 21.33
CA ASN A 278 25.71 1.93 21.57
C ASN A 278 25.70 2.85 20.33
N TRP A 279 24.80 3.82 20.30
CA TRP A 279 24.63 4.75 19.19
C TRP A 279 25.77 5.79 19.06
N ASP A 280 26.62 5.92 20.09
CA ASP A 280 27.80 6.78 20.07
C ASP A 280 29.05 6.06 19.51
N ASP A 281 29.02 4.72 19.46
CA ASP A 281 30.07 3.86 18.90
C ASP A 281 29.49 3.05 17.71
N THR A 282 29.40 3.68 16.54
CA THR A 282 28.85 3.03 15.35
C THR A 282 29.60 1.77 14.88
N PRO A 283 30.94 1.64 15.04
CA PRO A 283 31.63 0.38 14.78
C PRO A 283 31.09 -0.81 15.59
N SER A 284 30.64 -0.60 16.82
CA SER A 284 30.08 -1.69 17.65
C SER A 284 28.82 -2.31 17.01
N LEU A 285 28.07 -1.55 16.21
CA LEU A 285 26.87 -2.04 15.53
C LEU A 285 27.16 -3.11 14.46
N LEU A 286 28.40 -3.22 13.99
CA LEU A 286 28.81 -4.24 13.01
C LEU A 286 28.74 -5.66 13.60
N SER A 287 28.88 -5.80 14.92
CA SER A 287 28.81 -7.11 15.60
C SER A 287 27.43 -7.75 15.51
N PHE A 288 26.36 -6.97 15.35
CA PHE A 288 24.98 -7.45 15.30
C PHE A 288 24.59 -8.08 13.96
N GLY A 289 25.42 -8.00 12.93
CA GLY A 289 25.18 -8.62 11.64
C GLY A 289 23.87 -8.10 11.00
N LEU A 290 23.73 -6.77 10.89
CA LEU A 290 22.51 -6.16 10.39
C LEU A 290 22.28 -6.45 8.90
N ARG A 291 21.08 -6.89 8.55
CA ARG A 291 20.65 -7.11 7.18
C ARG A 291 19.37 -6.35 6.83
N PHE A 292 19.15 -6.14 5.55
CA PHE A 292 17.85 -5.74 5.03
C PHE A 292 16.85 -6.91 5.08
N LEU A 293 15.56 -6.61 5.14
CA LEU A 293 14.52 -7.56 4.79
C LEU A 293 14.67 -7.94 3.31
N SER A 294 14.40 -9.20 2.97
CA SER A 294 14.37 -9.61 1.57
C SER A 294 13.13 -9.03 0.85
N PRO A 295 13.12 -8.97 -0.49
CA PRO A 295 11.92 -8.60 -1.22
C PRO A 295 10.72 -9.49 -0.89
N THR A 296 10.92 -10.81 -0.70
CA THR A 296 9.87 -11.76 -0.31
C THR A 296 9.29 -11.43 1.07
N GLU A 297 10.15 -11.15 2.05
CA GLU A 297 9.72 -10.77 3.40
C GLU A 297 8.89 -9.48 3.37
N ILE A 298 9.28 -8.50 2.54
CA ILE A 298 8.50 -7.27 2.35
C ILE A 298 7.18 -7.55 1.65
N CYS A 299 7.15 -8.44 0.64
CA CYS A 299 5.89 -8.86 0.01
C CYS A 299 4.93 -9.45 1.03
N ARG A 300 5.41 -10.30 1.95
CA ARG A 300 4.61 -10.88 3.03
C ARG A 300 4.09 -9.81 3.97
N LEU A 301 4.92 -8.86 4.42
CA LEU A 301 4.51 -7.73 5.26
C LEU A 301 3.52 -6.78 4.57
N HIS A 302 3.56 -6.68 3.24
CA HIS A 302 2.59 -5.94 2.45
C HIS A 302 1.37 -6.79 2.04
N ALA A 303 1.34 -8.05 2.47
CA ALA A 303 0.27 -9.00 2.19
C ALA A 303 -0.02 -9.19 0.69
N PHE A 304 1.03 -9.18 -0.15
CA PHE A 304 0.89 -9.66 -1.51
C PHE A 304 0.66 -11.17 -1.52
N PRO A 305 -0.21 -11.69 -2.41
CA PRO A 305 -0.34 -13.12 -2.60
C PRO A 305 1.00 -13.74 -2.99
N GLY A 306 1.38 -14.83 -2.32
CA GLY A 306 2.67 -15.44 -2.55
C GLY A 306 2.78 -16.84 -1.95
N LEU A 307 3.87 -17.53 -2.27
CA LEU A 307 4.16 -18.85 -1.75
C LEU A 307 4.61 -18.77 -0.29
N ALA A 308 4.00 -19.63 0.53
CA ALA A 308 4.42 -20.03 1.88
C ALA A 308 4.81 -18.90 2.86
N TYR A 309 3.84 -18.49 3.65
CA TYR A 309 4.09 -17.90 4.96
C TYR A 309 4.40 -19.02 5.96
N GLN A 310 5.26 -18.76 6.95
CA GLN A 310 5.54 -19.71 8.04
C GLN A 310 4.46 -19.68 9.14
N LEU A 311 3.28 -19.16 8.84
CA LEU A 311 2.17 -19.17 9.76
C LEU A 311 1.77 -20.65 10.02
N SER A 312 2.17 -21.18 11.16
CA SER A 312 1.75 -22.51 11.58
C SER A 312 0.23 -22.50 11.77
N ASN A 313 -0.46 -23.43 11.08
CA ASN A 313 -1.89 -23.68 11.28
C ASN A 313 -2.23 -24.19 12.69
N ASN A 314 -1.26 -24.28 13.59
CA ASN A 314 -1.39 -24.88 14.92
C ASN A 314 -1.62 -23.90 16.06
N ASP A 315 -1.57 -22.60 15.83
CA ASP A 315 -1.94 -21.62 16.86
C ASP A 315 -3.47 -21.41 16.87
N HIS A 316 -4.19 -22.40 17.41
CA HIS A 316 -5.62 -22.30 17.73
C HIS A 316 -5.96 -21.14 18.72
N ASN A 317 -4.95 -20.46 19.26
CA ASN A 317 -5.07 -19.28 20.10
C ASN A 317 -4.76 -17.96 19.38
N ASN A 318 -4.49 -17.99 18.07
CA ASN A 318 -4.19 -16.78 17.33
C ASN A 318 -5.51 -16.07 16.96
N ASN A 319 -5.93 -15.13 17.79
CA ASN A 319 -6.99 -14.16 17.49
C ASN A 319 -6.62 -13.20 16.35
N SER A 320 -5.50 -13.45 15.65
CA SER A 320 -5.08 -12.70 14.47
C SER A 320 -6.08 -12.97 13.35
N LYS A 321 -6.81 -11.94 12.95
CA LYS A 321 -7.75 -12.00 11.81
C LYS A 321 -7.04 -11.92 10.46
N PHE A 322 -5.71 -11.76 10.44
CA PHE A 322 -4.91 -11.81 9.23
C PHE A 322 -4.69 -13.24 8.78
N HIS A 323 -5.07 -13.51 7.54
CA HIS A 323 -4.76 -14.74 6.84
C HIS A 323 -3.92 -14.45 5.61
N PRO A 324 -2.73 -15.08 5.46
CA PRO A 324 -1.90 -14.89 4.28
C PRO A 324 -2.69 -15.10 2.99
N PRO A 325 -2.65 -14.16 2.05
CA PRO A 325 -3.36 -14.33 0.80
C PRO A 325 -2.75 -15.46 -0.03
N THR A 326 -3.61 -16.37 -0.50
CA THR A 326 -3.24 -17.51 -1.35
C THR A 326 -3.86 -17.45 -2.75
N CYS A 327 -4.55 -16.35 -3.08
CA CYS A 327 -5.19 -16.19 -4.37
C CYS A 327 -4.16 -15.98 -5.50
N GLU A 328 -4.52 -16.40 -6.70
CA GLU A 328 -3.73 -16.16 -7.91
C GLU A 328 -4.07 -14.78 -8.55
N PRO A 329 -3.09 -14.19 -9.28
CA PRO A 329 -1.71 -14.64 -9.40
C PRO A 329 -0.89 -14.33 -8.13
N HIS A 330 0.11 -15.15 -7.84
CA HIS A 330 1.12 -14.78 -6.85
C HIS A 330 2.00 -13.65 -7.37
N LEU A 331 2.52 -12.78 -6.50
CA LEU A 331 3.45 -11.74 -6.94
C LEU A 331 4.82 -12.34 -7.27
N GLU A 332 5.18 -12.29 -8.52
CA GLU A 332 6.48 -12.68 -9.03
C GLU A 332 7.20 -11.51 -9.70
N PHE A 333 8.50 -11.38 -9.46
CA PHE A 333 9.33 -10.42 -10.17
C PHE A 333 10.02 -11.08 -11.36
N PRO A 334 9.95 -10.49 -12.58
CA PRO A 334 10.75 -10.95 -13.71
C PRO A 334 12.24 -11.01 -13.37
N LYS A 335 12.96 -12.00 -13.89
CA LYS A 335 14.39 -12.28 -13.56
C LYS A 335 15.33 -11.09 -13.79
N ASP A 336 15.00 -10.18 -14.69
CA ASP A 336 15.77 -8.99 -15.01
C ASP A 336 15.36 -7.75 -14.20
N VAL A 337 14.46 -7.89 -13.21
CA VAL A 337 14.17 -6.85 -12.23
C VAL A 337 15.12 -7.04 -11.05
N SER A 338 16.12 -6.16 -10.92
CA SER A 338 17.12 -6.26 -9.86
C SER A 338 16.53 -6.06 -8.46
N GLN A 339 17.20 -6.59 -7.42
CA GLN A 339 16.76 -6.45 -6.03
C GLN A 339 16.51 -4.99 -5.61
N ILE A 340 17.35 -4.06 -6.05
CA ILE A 340 17.17 -2.62 -5.78
C ILE A 340 15.89 -2.08 -6.45
N GLN A 341 15.57 -2.57 -7.64
CA GLN A 341 14.32 -2.21 -8.32
C GLN A 341 13.10 -2.80 -7.58
N GLN A 342 13.21 -4.05 -7.11
CA GLN A 342 12.17 -4.70 -6.29
C GLN A 342 11.91 -3.90 -5.02
N TYR A 343 12.94 -3.49 -4.28
CA TYR A 343 12.80 -2.61 -3.11
C TYR A 343 12.09 -1.30 -3.44
N ARG A 344 12.46 -0.64 -4.55
CA ARG A 344 11.83 0.61 -4.98
C ARG A 344 10.35 0.42 -5.31
N LEU A 345 10.00 -0.66 -5.97
CA LEU A 345 8.62 -0.98 -6.33
C LEU A 345 7.78 -1.31 -5.09
N LEU A 346 8.30 -2.16 -4.20
CA LEU A 346 7.64 -2.52 -2.95
C LEU A 346 7.48 -1.32 -2.01
N GLY A 347 8.53 -0.49 -1.86
CA GLY A 347 8.47 0.71 -1.04
C GLY A 347 7.46 1.76 -1.52
N ASN A 348 7.20 1.80 -2.84
CA ASN A 348 6.15 2.64 -3.43
C ASN A 348 4.77 1.97 -3.43
N SER A 349 4.67 0.71 -3.04
CA SER A 349 3.40 -0.03 -3.05
C SER A 349 2.63 0.16 -1.73
N LEU A 350 1.55 -0.55 -1.59
CA LEU A 350 0.60 -0.48 -0.49
C LEU A 350 0.46 -1.85 0.21
N ASN A 351 -0.29 -1.90 1.31
CA ASN A 351 -0.66 -3.15 1.95
C ASN A 351 -1.96 -3.68 1.34
N CYS A 352 -1.87 -4.83 0.65
CA CYS A 352 -3.01 -5.40 -0.09
C CYS A 352 -4.13 -5.90 0.83
N TRP A 353 -3.80 -6.36 2.04
CA TRP A 353 -4.81 -6.84 3.00
C TRP A 353 -5.68 -5.71 3.53
N VAL A 354 -5.06 -4.60 3.96
CA VAL A 354 -5.80 -3.42 4.42
C VAL A 354 -6.77 -2.93 3.36
N VAL A 355 -6.33 -2.87 2.11
CA VAL A 355 -7.19 -2.45 0.99
C VAL A 355 -8.30 -3.47 0.74
N ALA A 356 -8.00 -4.76 0.80
CA ALA A 356 -9.01 -5.82 0.62
C ALA A 356 -10.10 -5.76 1.70
N GLU A 357 -9.75 -5.49 2.95
CA GLU A 357 -10.72 -5.31 4.04
C GLU A 357 -11.60 -4.07 3.81
N LEU A 358 -11.00 -2.95 3.38
CA LEU A 358 -11.76 -1.76 3.01
C LEU A 358 -12.71 -2.02 1.83
N TYR A 359 -12.31 -2.83 0.85
CA TYR A 359 -13.18 -3.21 -0.26
C TYR A 359 -14.38 -4.02 0.22
N ARG A 360 -14.15 -5.05 1.07
CA ARG A 360 -15.23 -5.91 1.58
C ARG A 360 -16.19 -5.18 2.50
N CYS A 361 -15.67 -4.32 3.37
CA CYS A 361 -16.44 -3.78 4.49
C CYS A 361 -17.02 -2.39 4.23
N THR A 362 -16.53 -1.67 3.20
CA THR A 362 -16.92 -0.26 3.03
C THR A 362 -17.20 0.16 1.58
N LEU A 363 -16.47 -0.37 0.60
CA LEU A 363 -16.64 0.08 -0.78
C LEU A 363 -17.70 -0.72 -1.54
N PHE A 364 -17.65 -2.04 -1.49
CA PHE A 364 -18.50 -2.94 -2.28
C PHE A 364 -19.63 -3.59 -1.44
N VAL A 365 -20.10 -2.89 -0.43
CA VAL A 365 -21.22 -3.30 0.43
C VAL A 365 -22.57 -2.87 -0.14
#